data_ef86cd8f60d9f30985569a2822ee6772
#
_entry.id   ef86cd8f60d9f30985569a2822ee6772
#
_cell.length_a   1.000
_cell.length_b   1.000
_cell.length_c   1.000
_cell.angle_alpha   90.00
_cell.angle_beta   90.00
_cell.angle_gamma   90.00
#
_symmetry.space_group_name_H-M   'P 1'
#
loop_
_entity.id
_entity.type
_entity.pdbx_description
1 polymer ?
#
loop_
_entity_poly.entity_id
_entity_poly.type
_entity_poly.pdbx_seq_one_letter_code
_entity_poly.pdbx_strand_id
1 'polypeptide(L)'
;MSFIGRNLELLLSRTPDRGYKRPFEDVSKKEELNIHGRVMISVWRIIRSEVSGLTSFTFENVCYRVLMERHPYYTHSTLTKWWNEIANHNLWRILDFYSIRSCGNLKLLHHLDVVGKTCEMARLFGIQFLEVITRGSQFRVESILLRLSKVSFQFS
;
A
#
# COMPACT_ATOMS: atom_id res chain seq x y z
N MET A 1 1.42 -18.19 -13.70
CA MET A 1 1.33 -16.91 -12.97
C MET A 1 2.63 -16.46 -12.29
N SER A 2 3.58 -17.35 -11.98
CA SER A 2 4.82 -17.01 -11.27
C SER A 2 5.90 -16.25 -12.09
N PHE A 3 5.80 -16.24 -13.41
CA PHE A 3 6.81 -15.62 -14.28
C PHE A 3 6.71 -14.10 -14.36
N ILE A 4 5.49 -13.56 -14.31
CA ILE A 4 5.25 -12.11 -14.41
C ILE A 4 5.62 -11.39 -13.10
N GLY A 5 5.42 -12.02 -11.94
CA GLY A 5 5.70 -11.42 -10.64
C GLY A 5 7.18 -11.14 -10.39
N ARG A 6 8.07 -12.08 -10.71
CA ARG A 6 9.53 -11.92 -10.50
C ARG A 6 10.14 -10.84 -11.38
N ASN A 7 9.69 -10.73 -12.62
CA ASN A 7 10.17 -9.69 -13.53
C ASN A 7 9.68 -8.29 -13.13
N LEU A 8 8.48 -8.18 -12.54
CA LEU A 8 7.92 -6.92 -12.06
C LEU A 8 8.70 -6.39 -10.84
N GLU A 9 9.07 -7.24 -9.91
CA GLU A 9 9.89 -6.86 -8.76
C GLU A 9 11.24 -6.29 -9.21
N LEU A 10 11.92 -6.95 -10.15
CA LEU A 10 13.18 -6.49 -10.71
C LEU A 10 13.03 -5.17 -11.46
N LEU A 11 11.98 -5.01 -12.27
CA LEU A 11 11.73 -3.80 -13.05
C LEU A 11 11.38 -2.60 -12.16
N LEU A 12 10.67 -2.82 -11.07
CA LEU A 12 10.25 -1.76 -10.14
C LEU A 12 11.25 -1.49 -9.03
N SER A 13 12.25 -2.36 -8.85
CA SER A 13 13.29 -2.21 -7.82
C SER A 13 14.25 -1.07 -8.17
N ARG A 14 14.61 -0.25 -7.17
CA ARG A 14 15.63 0.80 -7.30
C ARG A 14 17.05 0.29 -7.13
N THR A 15 17.20 -0.86 -6.50
CA THR A 15 18.49 -1.50 -6.25
C THR A 15 18.51 -2.84 -6.95
N PRO A 16 19.63 -3.20 -7.63
CA PRO A 16 19.76 -4.53 -8.21
C PRO A 16 19.70 -5.57 -7.08
N ASP A 17 18.89 -6.60 -7.27
CA ASP A 17 18.84 -7.73 -6.35
C ASP A 17 20.22 -8.42 -6.36
N ARG A 18 20.93 -8.33 -5.22
CA ARG A 18 22.23 -8.99 -5.05
C ARG A 18 22.12 -10.48 -4.71
N GLY A 19 20.93 -11.05 -4.88
CA GLY A 19 20.72 -12.50 -4.71
C GLY A 19 20.90 -13.02 -3.27
N TYR A 20 20.90 -12.10 -2.27
CA TYR A 20 20.99 -12.50 -0.87
C TYR A 20 19.65 -13.03 -0.38
N LYS A 21 19.45 -14.33 -0.56
CA LYS A 21 18.37 -15.06 0.10
C LYS A 21 18.77 -15.23 1.57
N ARG A 22 18.01 -14.64 2.48
CA ARG A 22 18.18 -14.92 3.91
C ARG A 22 17.93 -16.41 4.15
N PRO A 23 18.86 -17.16 4.76
CA PRO A 23 18.76 -18.62 4.88
C PRO A 23 17.65 -19.11 5.80
N PHE A 24 16.87 -18.22 6.41
CA PHE A 24 15.79 -18.51 7.35
C PHE A 24 14.52 -17.69 7.07
N GLU A 25 14.06 -17.66 5.83
CA GLU A 25 12.71 -17.17 5.58
C GLU A 25 11.73 -18.35 5.72
N ASP A 26 10.94 -18.33 6.79
CA ASP A 26 9.83 -19.26 7.02
C ASP A 26 8.93 -19.29 5.79
N VAL A 27 8.82 -20.44 5.16
CA VAL A 27 7.99 -20.74 3.98
C VAL A 27 6.48 -20.49 4.27
N SER A 28 6.12 -20.22 5.52
CA SER A 28 4.74 -19.96 5.96
C SER A 28 4.29 -18.50 5.83
N LYS A 29 5.20 -17.54 5.63
CA LYS A 29 4.82 -16.16 5.35
C LYS A 29 4.42 -16.06 3.88
N LYS A 30 3.12 -15.76 3.64
CA LYS A 30 2.62 -15.34 2.33
C LYS A 30 3.66 -14.41 1.70
N GLU A 31 4.10 -14.75 0.48
CA GLU A 31 5.03 -13.93 -0.29
C GLU A 31 4.47 -12.50 -0.38
N GLU A 32 4.86 -11.64 0.53
CA GLU A 32 4.58 -10.21 0.40
C GLU A 32 5.52 -9.69 -0.68
N LEU A 33 4.94 -9.11 -1.70
CA LEU A 33 5.67 -8.48 -2.80
C LEU A 33 6.58 -7.41 -2.21
N ASN A 34 7.87 -7.66 -2.14
CA ASN A 34 8.85 -6.73 -1.56
C ASN A 34 9.70 -6.13 -2.67
N ILE A 35 9.44 -4.88 -3.00
CA ILE A 35 10.18 -4.14 -4.01
C ILE A 35 11.29 -3.34 -3.32
N HIS A 36 12.53 -3.73 -3.52
CA HIS A 36 13.68 -3.11 -2.89
C HIS A 36 13.79 -1.61 -3.23
N GLY A 37 13.97 -0.79 -2.20
CA GLY A 37 14.08 0.66 -2.33
C GLY A 37 12.76 1.40 -2.58
N ARG A 38 11.62 0.73 -2.46
CA ARG A 38 10.28 1.35 -2.53
C ARG A 38 9.43 0.97 -1.32
N VAL A 39 8.61 1.91 -0.87
CA VAL A 39 7.65 1.66 0.20
C VAL A 39 6.36 1.10 -0.41
N MET A 40 6.01 -0.12 -0.02
CA MET A 40 4.78 -0.76 -0.44
C MET A 40 3.67 -0.50 0.58
N ILE A 41 2.59 0.11 0.14
CA ILE A 41 1.47 0.50 1.00
C ILE A 41 0.19 -0.14 0.48
N SER A 42 -0.51 -0.88 1.34
CA SER A 42 -1.85 -1.38 1.04
C SER A 42 -2.90 -0.31 1.37
N VAL A 43 -3.40 0.37 0.35
CA VAL A 43 -4.44 1.41 0.49
C VAL A 43 -5.67 0.88 1.21
N TRP A 44 -6.08 -0.35 0.91
CA TRP A 44 -7.24 -0.98 1.54
C TRP A 44 -7.09 -1.14 3.06
N ARG A 45 -5.89 -1.53 3.55
CA ARG A 45 -5.62 -1.66 4.99
C ARG A 45 -5.72 -0.30 5.70
N ILE A 46 -5.17 0.75 5.07
CA ILE A 46 -5.22 2.11 5.61
C ILE A 46 -6.65 2.63 5.66
N ILE A 47 -7.41 2.47 4.59
CA ILE A 47 -8.80 2.90 4.55
C ILE A 47 -9.62 2.20 5.63
N ARG A 48 -9.38 0.92 5.85
CA ARG A 48 -10.08 0.16 6.89
C ARG A 48 -9.79 0.67 8.30
N SER A 49 -8.60 1.23 8.55
CA SER A 49 -8.24 1.82 9.84
C SER A 49 -8.74 3.26 10.00
N GLU A 50 -8.75 4.05 8.91
CA GLU A 50 -9.08 5.48 8.94
C GLU A 50 -10.59 5.74 8.79
N VAL A 51 -11.28 4.94 7.98
CA VAL A 51 -12.69 5.16 7.66
C VAL A 51 -13.58 4.19 8.43
N SER A 52 -14.24 4.70 9.46
CA SER A 52 -15.23 3.97 10.24
C SER A 52 -16.63 4.09 9.65
N GLY A 53 -17.52 3.14 9.95
CA GLY A 53 -18.93 3.22 9.59
C GLY A 53 -19.28 2.82 8.16
N LEU A 54 -18.36 2.13 7.45
CA LEU A 54 -18.66 1.54 6.16
C LEU A 54 -19.24 0.12 6.34
N THR A 55 -20.36 -0.15 5.67
CA THR A 55 -20.96 -1.49 5.61
C THR A 55 -20.17 -2.44 4.73
N SER A 56 -19.48 -1.92 3.72
CA SER A 56 -18.66 -2.68 2.78
C SER A 56 -17.43 -1.88 2.38
N PHE A 57 -16.27 -2.54 2.34
CA PHE A 57 -14.97 -1.96 1.93
C PHE A 57 -14.63 -2.30 0.47
N THR A 58 -15.64 -2.35 -0.40
CA THR A 58 -15.40 -2.43 -1.85
C THR A 58 -14.86 -1.09 -2.36
N PHE A 59 -14.03 -1.13 -3.40
CA PHE A 59 -13.43 0.08 -3.97
C PHE A 59 -14.48 1.13 -4.34
N GLU A 60 -15.57 0.71 -4.96
CA GLU A 60 -16.65 1.57 -5.42
C GLU A 60 -17.36 2.27 -4.25
N ASN A 61 -17.62 1.53 -3.17
CA ASN A 61 -18.28 2.08 -1.97
C ASN A 61 -17.37 3.05 -1.23
N VAL A 62 -16.08 2.74 -1.14
CA VAL A 62 -15.08 3.63 -0.53
C VAL A 62 -14.94 4.92 -1.35
N CYS A 63 -14.80 4.83 -2.67
CA CYS A 63 -14.71 6.00 -3.54
C CYS A 63 -15.97 6.86 -3.42
N TYR A 64 -17.15 6.26 -3.42
CA TYR A 64 -18.39 7.00 -3.25
C TYR A 64 -18.45 7.71 -1.90
N ARG A 65 -18.05 7.06 -0.81
CA ARG A 65 -18.13 7.63 0.54
C ARG A 65 -17.09 8.73 0.80
N VAL A 66 -15.88 8.55 0.29
CA VAL A 66 -14.74 9.44 0.56
C VAL A 66 -14.61 10.54 -0.50
N LEU A 67 -14.73 10.19 -1.77
CA LEU A 67 -14.52 11.11 -2.91
C LEU A 67 -15.82 11.62 -3.52
N MET A 68 -16.99 11.04 -3.14
CA MET A 68 -18.29 11.27 -3.77
C MET A 68 -18.32 10.92 -5.26
N GLU A 69 -17.38 10.10 -5.73
CA GLU A 69 -17.29 9.63 -7.11
C GLU A 69 -17.87 8.22 -7.24
N ARG A 70 -18.68 8.00 -8.29
CA ARG A 70 -19.22 6.66 -8.60
C ARG A 70 -18.40 6.01 -9.71
N HIS A 71 -17.97 4.78 -9.46
CA HIS A 71 -17.24 3.97 -10.44
C HIS A 71 -18.04 2.73 -10.81
N PRO A 72 -17.99 2.29 -12.08
CA PRO A 72 -18.66 1.07 -12.50
C PRO A 72 -17.99 -0.14 -11.86
N TYR A 73 -18.80 -1.12 -11.47
CA TYR A 73 -18.34 -2.41 -10.97
C TYR A 73 -18.49 -3.48 -12.04
N TYR A 74 -17.41 -4.20 -12.31
CA TYR A 74 -17.41 -5.36 -13.19
C TYR A 74 -16.92 -6.59 -12.43
N THR A 75 -17.61 -7.72 -12.63
CA THR A 75 -17.20 -9.00 -12.02
C THR A 75 -15.94 -9.53 -12.69
N HIS A 76 -15.14 -10.31 -11.96
CA HIS A 76 -13.94 -10.93 -12.52
C HIS A 76 -14.26 -11.82 -13.73
N SER A 77 -15.41 -12.51 -13.72
CA SER A 77 -15.86 -13.33 -14.85
C SER A 77 -16.11 -12.49 -16.11
N THR A 78 -16.66 -11.29 -15.98
CA THR A 78 -16.89 -10.37 -17.10
C THR A 78 -15.57 -9.87 -17.67
N LEU A 79 -14.63 -9.47 -16.80
CA LEU A 79 -13.30 -9.01 -17.21
C LEU A 79 -12.52 -10.13 -17.93
N THR A 80 -12.61 -11.36 -17.42
CA THR A 80 -11.97 -12.52 -18.06
C THR A 80 -12.58 -12.84 -19.42
N LYS A 81 -13.91 -12.72 -19.57
CA LYS A 81 -14.57 -12.87 -20.88
C LYS A 81 -14.06 -11.83 -21.87
N TRP A 82 -14.01 -10.56 -21.49
CA TRP A 82 -13.51 -9.49 -22.34
C TRP A 82 -12.04 -9.67 -22.73
N TRP A 83 -11.23 -10.21 -21.83
CA TRP A 83 -9.82 -10.50 -22.09
C TRP A 83 -9.63 -11.62 -23.10
N ASN A 84 -10.48 -12.65 -23.07
CA ASN A 84 -10.40 -13.82 -23.94
C ASN A 84 -11.10 -13.63 -25.30
N GLU A 85 -11.83 -12.53 -25.48
CA GLU A 85 -12.44 -12.22 -26.77
C GLU A 85 -11.37 -11.90 -27.81
N ILE A 86 -11.43 -12.62 -28.95
CA ILE A 86 -10.46 -12.52 -30.06
C ILE A 86 -10.48 -11.13 -30.70
N ALA A 87 -11.64 -10.46 -30.70
CA ALA A 87 -11.74 -9.09 -31.15
C ALA A 87 -11.33 -8.14 -30.01
N ASN A 88 -10.18 -7.50 -30.13
CA ASN A 88 -9.59 -6.58 -29.15
C ASN A 88 -10.47 -5.37 -28.74
N HIS A 89 -11.75 -5.39 -29.07
CA HIS A 89 -12.71 -4.30 -28.86
C HIS A 89 -12.91 -3.98 -27.36
N ASN A 90 -12.88 -5.01 -26.52
CA ASN A 90 -13.10 -4.86 -25.09
C ASN A 90 -11.82 -4.68 -24.27
N LEU A 91 -10.65 -4.84 -24.89
CA LEU A 91 -9.35 -4.66 -24.21
C LEU A 91 -9.20 -3.24 -23.65
N TRP A 92 -9.61 -2.22 -24.41
CA TRP A 92 -9.56 -0.81 -23.97
C TRP A 92 -10.45 -0.55 -22.76
N ARG A 93 -11.60 -1.21 -22.67
CA ARG A 93 -12.47 -1.11 -21.48
C ARG A 93 -11.83 -1.70 -20.24
N ILE A 94 -11.06 -2.77 -20.39
CA ILE A 94 -10.31 -3.38 -19.29
C ILE A 94 -9.18 -2.44 -18.82
N LEU A 95 -8.42 -1.88 -19.76
CA LEU A 95 -7.36 -0.93 -19.46
C LEU A 95 -7.91 0.32 -18.79
N ASP A 96 -9.00 0.87 -19.28
CA ASP A 96 -9.68 2.02 -18.69
C ASP A 96 -10.17 1.72 -17.27
N PHE A 97 -10.79 0.57 -17.07
CA PHE A 97 -11.24 0.12 -15.74
C PHE A 97 -10.09 0.07 -14.72
N TYR A 98 -8.96 -0.54 -15.07
CA TYR A 98 -7.81 -0.60 -14.17
C TYR A 98 -7.12 0.75 -13.98
N SER A 99 -7.07 1.58 -15.01
CA SER A 99 -6.56 2.95 -14.95
C SER A 99 -7.38 3.81 -13.98
N ILE A 100 -8.70 3.76 -14.09
CA ILE A 100 -9.62 4.45 -13.17
C ILE A 100 -9.41 3.99 -11.72
N ARG A 101 -9.26 2.68 -11.49
CA ARG A 101 -9.00 2.14 -10.15
C ARG A 101 -7.64 2.60 -9.59
N SER A 102 -6.63 2.64 -10.43
CA SER A 102 -5.30 3.12 -10.03
C SER A 102 -5.32 4.61 -9.68
N CYS A 103 -5.94 5.43 -10.52
CA CYS A 103 -6.13 6.85 -10.24
C CYS A 103 -7.00 7.09 -8.99
N GLY A 104 -8.05 6.30 -8.80
CA GLY A 104 -8.90 6.36 -7.62
C GLY A 104 -8.15 6.05 -6.32
N ASN A 105 -7.26 5.06 -6.32
CA ASN A 105 -6.41 4.77 -5.17
C ASN A 105 -5.47 5.95 -4.83
N LEU A 106 -4.90 6.62 -5.83
CA LEU A 106 -4.07 7.80 -5.62
C LEU A 106 -4.89 8.98 -5.08
N LYS A 107 -6.09 9.21 -5.61
CA LYS A 107 -7.01 10.23 -5.10
C LYS A 107 -7.39 9.96 -3.64
N LEU A 108 -7.67 8.71 -3.27
CA LEU A 108 -7.99 8.31 -1.90
C LEU A 108 -6.82 8.58 -0.94
N LEU A 109 -5.60 8.22 -1.32
CA LEU A 109 -4.40 8.50 -0.54
C LEU A 109 -4.19 10.00 -0.34
N HIS A 110 -4.42 10.78 -1.39
CA HIS A 110 -4.28 12.24 -1.34
C HIS A 110 -5.38 12.88 -0.48
N HIS A 111 -6.65 12.47 -0.66
CA HIS A 111 -7.77 13.01 0.08
C HIS A 111 -7.68 12.75 1.59
N LEU A 112 -7.21 11.55 1.98
CA LEU A 112 -7.00 11.18 3.38
C LEU A 112 -5.68 11.75 3.95
N ASP A 113 -4.87 12.37 3.12
CA ASP A 113 -3.53 12.89 3.47
C ASP A 113 -2.67 11.88 4.24
N VAL A 114 -2.70 10.63 3.80
CA VAL A 114 -2.01 9.52 4.49
C VAL A 114 -0.51 9.76 4.52
N VAL A 115 0.06 10.24 3.42
CA VAL A 115 1.52 10.46 3.31
C VAL A 115 1.95 11.61 4.21
N GLY A 116 1.27 12.74 4.18
CA GLY A 116 1.57 13.92 5.00
C GLY A 116 1.49 13.60 6.50
N LYS A 117 0.36 13.06 6.94
CA LYS A 117 0.17 12.64 8.35
C LYS A 117 1.24 11.65 8.81
N THR A 118 1.56 10.65 7.99
CA THR A 118 2.57 9.64 8.36
C THR A 118 3.97 10.25 8.40
N CYS A 119 4.31 11.16 7.50
CA CYS A 119 5.58 11.87 7.51
C CYS A 119 5.73 12.73 8.78
N GLU A 120 4.71 13.50 9.16
CA GLU A 120 4.75 14.31 10.37
C GLU A 120 4.85 13.44 11.63
N MET A 121 4.13 12.33 11.69
CA MET A 121 4.31 11.35 12.76
C MET A 121 5.72 10.77 12.80
N ALA A 122 6.29 10.40 11.64
CA ALA A 122 7.64 9.88 11.55
C ALA A 122 8.68 10.89 12.08
N ARG A 123 8.52 12.17 11.74
CA ARG A 123 9.36 13.28 12.24
C ARG A 123 9.22 13.46 13.76
N LEU A 124 7.99 13.47 14.25
CA LEU A 124 7.72 13.64 15.68
C LEU A 124 8.35 12.52 16.51
N PHE A 125 8.12 11.28 16.12
CA PHE A 125 8.62 10.11 16.84
C PHE A 125 10.08 9.78 16.52
N GLY A 126 10.66 10.31 15.43
CA GLY A 126 12.03 10.03 15.00
C GLY A 126 12.22 8.59 14.52
N ILE A 127 11.20 8.00 13.90
CA ILE A 127 11.17 6.64 13.35
C ILE A 127 11.00 6.68 11.85
N GLN A 128 11.23 5.54 11.18
CA GLN A 128 11.06 5.46 9.73
C GLN A 128 9.59 5.51 9.34
N PHE A 129 9.31 6.08 8.16
CA PHE A 129 7.96 6.19 7.60
C PHE A 129 7.19 4.87 7.60
N LEU A 130 7.82 3.79 7.14
CA LEU A 130 7.18 2.48 7.09
C LEU A 130 6.85 1.93 8.48
N GLU A 131 7.69 2.21 9.46
CA GLU A 131 7.47 1.75 10.84
C GLU A 131 6.27 2.42 11.50
N VAL A 132 5.95 3.66 11.12
CA VAL A 132 4.72 4.33 11.60
C VAL A 132 3.47 3.55 11.22
N ILE A 133 3.47 2.95 10.02
CA ILE A 133 2.30 2.22 9.48
C ILE A 133 2.28 0.76 9.97
N THR A 134 3.46 0.13 10.07
CA THR A 134 3.57 -1.31 10.33
C THR A 134 3.73 -1.65 11.82
N ARG A 135 4.34 -0.76 12.60
CA ARG A 135 4.57 -0.95 14.03
C ARG A 135 3.42 -0.37 14.86
N GLY A 136 3.18 -0.98 16.01
CA GLY A 136 2.17 -0.51 16.96
C GLY A 136 2.53 0.78 17.68
N SER A 137 1.60 1.30 18.49
CA SER A 137 1.77 2.50 19.31
C SER A 137 2.91 2.38 20.32
N GLN A 138 3.15 1.20 20.86
CA GLN A 138 4.23 0.94 21.82
C GLN A 138 5.60 1.36 21.27
N PHE A 139 5.91 0.99 20.04
CA PHE A 139 7.19 1.34 19.39
C PHE A 139 7.39 2.86 19.27
N ARG A 140 6.32 3.62 19.04
CA ARG A 140 6.36 5.09 18.99
C ARG A 140 6.67 5.68 20.36
N VAL A 141 6.03 5.17 21.42
CA VAL A 141 6.28 5.62 22.80
C VAL A 141 7.71 5.30 23.23
N GLU A 142 8.18 4.08 22.98
CA GLU A 142 9.57 3.68 23.28
C GLU A 142 10.60 4.58 22.61
N SER A 143 10.37 4.95 21.34
CA SER A 143 11.26 5.86 20.62
C SER A 143 11.35 7.25 21.27
N ILE A 144 10.23 7.81 21.71
CA ILE A 144 10.23 9.09 22.45
C ILE A 144 10.96 8.97 23.78
N LEU A 145 10.67 7.91 24.55
CA LEU A 145 11.31 7.70 25.84
C LEU A 145 12.84 7.56 25.72
N LEU A 146 13.32 6.84 24.70
CA LEU A 146 14.75 6.73 24.42
C LEU A 146 15.38 8.08 24.07
N ARG A 147 14.70 8.93 23.34
CA ARG A 147 15.18 10.29 23.00
C ARG A 147 15.21 11.19 24.23
N LEU A 148 14.18 11.15 25.06
CA LEU A 148 14.13 11.93 26.30
C LEU A 148 15.21 11.48 27.30
N SER A 149 15.42 10.18 27.47
CA SER A 149 16.47 9.66 28.36
C SER A 149 17.85 10.10 27.88
N LYS A 150 18.12 10.07 26.57
CA LYS A 150 19.38 10.52 26.00
C LYS A 150 19.66 12.02 26.31
N VAL A 151 18.63 12.85 26.22
CA VAL A 151 18.75 14.28 26.54
C VAL A 151 19.02 14.49 28.03
N SER A 152 18.30 13.78 28.91
CA SER A 152 18.50 13.92 30.37
C SER A 152 19.89 13.48 30.83
N PHE A 153 20.48 12.44 30.21
CA PHE A 153 21.87 12.03 30.51
C PHE A 153 22.93 13.01 30.02
N GLN A 154 22.65 13.90 29.07
CA GLN A 154 23.60 14.91 28.60
C GLN A 154 23.66 16.14 29.50
N PHE A 155 22.66 16.35 30.37
CA PHE A 155 22.60 17.49 31.30
C PHE A 155 22.88 17.11 32.77
N SER A 156 23.21 15.87 33.03
CA SER A 156 23.69 15.40 34.34
C SER A 156 25.21 15.18 34.33
#